data_b55b00d1efadf7cdcdb750f3b627dcaf
#
_entry.id   b55b00d1efadf7cdcdb750f3b627dcaf
#
_cell.length_a   1.000
_cell.length_b   1.000
_cell.length_c   1.000
_cell.angle_alpha   90.00
_cell.angle_beta   90.00
_cell.angle_gamma   90.00
#
_symmetry.space_group_name_H-M   'P 1'
#
loop_
_entity.id
_entity.type
_entity.pdbx_description
1 polymer ?
#
loop_
_entity_poly.entity_id
_entity_poly.type
_entity_poly.pdbx_seq_one_letter_code
_entity_poly.pdbx_strand_id
1 'polypeptide(L)'
;MSLQDLENLESSMLATEDLSSSCLLSQEDVSLCSGAKQHRLQLLRSWLIFFTSSLHGYFMSRVVHSTELELRDNLLSATDLDQIISVHQLYLTRIYDRCFLHSSVSTLREAVLMVLNIGLELRRSVVSGLPVHSRTVVAWEEKYRKCHIFLASTLQSMTKKMKVPHLEGLAVTLLHSCPS
;
A
#
# COMPACT_ATOMS: atom_id res chain seq x y z
N MET A 1 -18.28 1.11 -1.46
CA MET A 1 -17.64 -0.13 -1.90
C MET A 1 -17.58 -1.03 -0.66
N SER A 2 -18.37 -2.09 -0.65
CA SER A 2 -18.50 -3.02 0.48
C SER A 2 -17.41 -4.11 0.37
N LEU A 3 -17.17 -4.84 1.47
CA LEU A 3 -16.33 -6.07 1.47
C LEU A 3 -16.75 -7.05 0.38
N GLN A 4 -18.06 -7.12 0.10
CA GLN A 4 -18.67 -7.91 -0.95
C GLN A 4 -18.15 -7.57 -2.36
N ASP A 5 -17.77 -6.30 -2.60
CA ASP A 5 -17.24 -5.85 -3.89
C ASP A 5 -15.79 -6.31 -4.07
N LEU A 6 -15.05 -6.54 -2.98
CA LEU A 6 -13.67 -7.05 -3.00
C LEU A 6 -13.64 -8.58 -3.18
N GLU A 7 -14.55 -9.31 -2.52
CA GLU A 7 -14.71 -10.77 -2.69
C GLU A 7 -15.23 -11.15 -4.09
N ASN A 8 -16.13 -10.35 -4.65
CA ASN A 8 -16.60 -10.52 -6.03
C ASN A 8 -15.49 -10.25 -7.07
N LEU A 9 -14.50 -9.41 -6.74
CA LEU A 9 -13.31 -9.20 -7.57
C LEU A 9 -12.38 -10.41 -7.57
N GLU A 10 -12.20 -11.10 -6.44
CA GLU A 10 -11.45 -12.34 -6.36
C GLU A 10 -12.13 -13.48 -7.14
N SER A 11 -13.44 -13.64 -7.00
CA SER A 11 -14.20 -14.69 -7.69
C SER A 11 -14.27 -14.46 -9.21
N SER A 12 -14.31 -13.23 -9.68
CA SER A 12 -14.29 -12.89 -11.11
C SER A 12 -12.93 -13.14 -11.78
N MET A 13 -11.84 -13.21 -10.99
CA MET A 13 -10.48 -13.46 -11.53
C MET A 13 -10.19 -14.96 -11.70
N LEU A 14 -10.95 -15.85 -11.05
CA LEU A 14 -10.78 -17.30 -11.16
C LEU A 14 -11.58 -17.92 -12.32
N ALA A 15 -12.49 -17.20 -12.95
CA ALA A 15 -13.42 -17.72 -13.95
C ALA A 15 -12.98 -17.54 -15.43
N THR A 16 -11.73 -17.11 -15.70
CA THR A 16 -11.23 -16.91 -17.07
C THR A 16 -10.07 -17.83 -17.44
N GLU A 17 -10.10 -19.08 -17.01
CA GLU A 17 -9.32 -20.16 -17.60
C GLU A 17 -10.20 -20.85 -18.65
N ASP A 18 -10.13 -20.41 -19.90
CA ASP A 18 -10.20 -21.23 -21.11
C ASP A 18 -10.38 -20.31 -22.33
N LEU A 19 -9.29 -19.98 -22.98
CA LEU A 19 -9.26 -19.73 -24.43
C LEU A 19 -7.83 -19.90 -24.94
N SER A 20 -7.49 -21.17 -25.18
CA SER A 20 -6.37 -21.52 -26.06
C SER A 20 -6.71 -21.09 -27.46
N SER A 21 -6.16 -20.01 -27.92
CA SER A 21 -6.13 -19.68 -29.35
C SER A 21 -4.69 -19.54 -29.78
N SER A 22 -4.26 -20.51 -30.54
CA SER A 22 -2.99 -20.59 -31.23
C SER A 22 -2.82 -19.38 -32.13
N CYS A 23 -1.93 -18.46 -31.76
CA CYS A 23 -1.41 -17.47 -32.65
C CYS A 23 0.08 -17.77 -32.88
N LEU A 24 0.46 -18.16 -34.06
CA LEU A 24 1.83 -18.23 -34.53
C LEU A 24 2.36 -16.79 -34.63
N LEU A 25 2.90 -16.30 -33.53
CA LEU A 25 3.59 -15.02 -33.49
C LEU A 25 4.99 -15.19 -34.08
N SER A 26 5.36 -14.31 -35.02
CA SER A 26 6.71 -14.25 -35.55
C SER A 26 7.72 -13.94 -34.43
N GLN A 27 8.98 -14.33 -34.62
CA GLN A 27 10.05 -14.18 -33.64
C GLN A 27 10.29 -12.70 -33.24
N GLU A 28 9.96 -11.78 -34.14
CA GLU A 28 10.01 -10.32 -33.90
C GLU A 28 8.89 -9.86 -32.98
N ASP A 29 7.67 -10.39 -33.10
CA ASP A 29 6.54 -10.06 -32.23
C ASP A 29 6.76 -10.56 -30.81
N VAL A 30 7.42 -11.69 -30.63
CA VAL A 30 7.81 -12.23 -29.31
C VAL A 30 8.83 -11.34 -28.62
N SER A 31 9.79 -10.78 -29.37
CA SER A 31 10.80 -9.85 -28.87
C SER A 31 10.18 -8.52 -28.43
N LEU A 32 9.28 -7.96 -29.23
CA LEU A 32 8.53 -6.73 -28.91
C LEU A 32 7.62 -6.93 -27.69
N CYS A 33 6.91 -8.05 -27.63
CA CYS A 33 6.10 -8.41 -26.46
C CYS A 33 6.94 -8.58 -25.18
N SER A 34 8.16 -9.12 -25.31
CA SER A 34 9.10 -9.27 -24.19
C SER A 34 9.57 -7.91 -23.68
N GLY A 35 9.92 -6.98 -24.57
CA GLY A 35 10.34 -5.62 -24.23
C GLY A 35 9.24 -4.81 -23.54
N ALA A 36 8.02 -4.86 -24.06
CA ALA A 36 6.86 -4.21 -23.46
C ALA A 36 6.56 -4.75 -22.05
N LYS A 37 6.61 -6.07 -21.87
CA LYS A 37 6.44 -6.70 -20.56
C LYS A 37 7.52 -6.26 -19.57
N GLN A 38 8.77 -6.22 -20.00
CA GLN A 38 9.89 -5.78 -19.17
C GLN A 38 9.71 -4.32 -18.74
N HIS A 39 9.29 -3.44 -19.63
CA HIS A 39 9.01 -2.05 -19.32
C HIS A 39 7.89 -1.93 -18.27
N ARG A 40 6.79 -2.66 -18.42
CA ARG A 40 5.69 -2.68 -17.44
C ARG A 40 6.14 -3.15 -16.07
N LEU A 41 6.96 -4.21 -16.00
CA LEU A 41 7.53 -4.68 -14.74
C LEU A 41 8.40 -3.62 -14.06
N GLN A 42 9.19 -2.87 -14.80
CA GLN A 42 10.00 -1.78 -14.25
C GLN A 42 9.12 -0.63 -13.74
N LEU A 43 8.06 -0.27 -14.45
CA LEU A 43 7.10 0.73 -13.98
C LEU A 43 6.42 0.28 -12.69
N LEU A 44 5.89 -0.93 -12.65
CA LEU A 44 5.26 -1.49 -11.45
C LEU A 44 6.24 -1.51 -10.27
N ARG A 45 7.48 -1.93 -10.51
CA ARG A 45 8.55 -1.90 -9.49
C ARG A 45 8.78 -0.48 -8.96
N SER A 46 8.86 0.51 -9.84
CA SER A 46 9.05 1.90 -9.44
C SER A 46 7.90 2.42 -8.59
N TRP A 47 6.66 2.11 -8.95
CA TRP A 47 5.47 2.47 -8.18
C TRP A 47 5.46 1.81 -6.79
N LEU A 48 5.81 0.53 -6.72
CA LEU A 48 5.89 -0.19 -5.44
C LEU A 48 7.00 0.36 -4.53
N ILE A 49 8.16 0.68 -5.08
CA ILE A 49 9.27 1.31 -4.33
C ILE A 49 8.83 2.67 -3.81
N PHE A 50 8.22 3.50 -4.66
CA PHE A 50 7.74 4.81 -4.26
C PHE A 50 6.70 4.72 -3.15
N PHE A 51 5.70 3.86 -3.29
CA PHE A 51 4.67 3.62 -2.29
C PHE A 51 5.28 3.17 -0.95
N THR A 52 6.16 2.17 -0.99
CA THR A 52 6.80 1.62 0.20
C THR A 52 7.67 2.66 0.89
N SER A 53 8.43 3.46 0.14
CA SER A 53 9.26 4.54 0.68
C SER A 53 8.42 5.64 1.31
N SER A 54 7.29 6.01 0.69
CA SER A 54 6.37 7.01 1.23
C SER A 54 5.72 6.54 2.52
N LEU A 55 5.30 5.28 2.56
CA LEU A 55 4.71 4.65 3.75
C LEU A 55 5.76 4.53 4.87
N HIS A 56 6.97 4.10 4.57
CA HIS A 56 8.09 4.04 5.51
C HIS A 56 8.41 5.43 6.07
N GLY A 57 8.51 6.44 5.22
CA GLY A 57 8.74 7.82 5.64
C GLY A 57 7.65 8.32 6.59
N TYR A 58 6.38 8.00 6.32
CA TYR A 58 5.28 8.30 7.22
C TYR A 58 5.46 7.62 8.58
N PHE A 59 5.72 6.32 8.63
CA PHE A 59 5.89 5.61 9.89
C PHE A 59 7.09 6.17 10.69
N MET A 60 8.22 6.38 10.06
CA MET A 60 9.41 6.89 10.76
C MET A 60 9.23 8.31 11.29
N SER A 61 8.66 9.23 10.49
CA SER A 61 8.56 10.63 10.88
C SER A 61 7.32 10.94 11.72
N ARG A 62 6.15 10.41 11.36
CA ARG A 62 4.87 10.79 11.96
C ARG A 62 4.38 9.81 13.03
N VAL A 63 4.80 8.55 12.97
CA VAL A 63 4.44 7.59 13.99
C VAL A 63 5.56 7.48 15.03
N VAL A 64 6.75 7.06 14.64
CA VAL A 64 7.84 6.81 15.59
C VAL A 64 8.36 8.13 16.18
N HIS A 65 8.98 8.97 15.36
CA HIS A 65 9.68 10.17 15.84
C HIS A 65 8.75 11.17 16.53
N SER A 66 7.60 11.48 15.93
CA SER A 66 6.66 12.43 16.52
C SER A 66 6.07 11.96 17.85
N THR A 67 5.72 10.66 17.97
CA THR A 67 5.19 10.13 19.23
C THR A 67 6.26 9.97 20.31
N GLU A 68 7.50 9.69 19.92
CA GLU A 68 8.65 9.64 20.82
C GLU A 68 8.91 11.00 21.47
N LEU A 69 8.91 12.08 20.69
CA LEU A 69 9.06 13.45 21.21
C LEU A 69 7.94 13.79 22.20
N GLU A 70 6.68 13.50 21.83
CA GLU A 70 5.53 13.71 22.71
C GLU A 70 5.64 12.90 24.01
N LEU A 71 6.09 11.64 23.92
CA LEU A 71 6.33 10.77 25.09
C LEU A 71 7.39 11.39 26.01
N ARG A 72 8.53 11.79 25.44
CA ARG A 72 9.65 12.35 26.18
C ARG A 72 9.24 13.62 26.93
N ASP A 73 8.56 14.56 26.25
CA ASP A 73 8.11 15.82 26.85
C ASP A 73 7.12 15.57 28.01
N ASN A 74 6.17 14.64 27.83
CA ASN A 74 5.22 14.27 28.84
C ASN A 74 5.89 13.54 30.05
N LEU A 75 6.88 12.69 29.80
CA LEU A 75 7.62 12.02 30.89
C LEU A 75 8.45 13.00 31.72
N LEU A 76 9.02 14.05 31.09
CA LEU A 76 9.76 15.08 31.81
C LEU A 76 8.86 15.91 32.73
N SER A 77 7.57 16.00 32.44
CA SER A 77 6.59 16.72 33.25
C SER A 77 5.89 15.85 34.31
N ALA A 78 6.05 14.53 34.24
CA ALA A 78 5.41 13.59 35.17
C ALA A 78 6.07 13.66 36.58
N THR A 79 5.25 13.77 37.60
CA THR A 79 5.68 13.93 39.00
C THR A 79 5.48 12.66 39.86
N ASP A 80 4.64 11.73 39.40
CA ASP A 80 4.32 10.50 40.10
C ASP A 80 4.22 9.30 39.12
N LEU A 81 4.14 8.10 39.72
CA LEU A 81 4.08 6.84 38.96
C LEU A 81 2.80 6.72 38.12
N ASP A 82 1.67 7.20 38.62
CA ASP A 82 0.39 7.09 37.93
C ASP A 82 0.38 7.96 36.67
N GLN A 83 1.01 9.12 36.75
CA GLN A 83 1.23 9.96 35.55
C GLN A 83 2.14 9.29 34.52
N ILE A 84 3.21 8.64 34.94
CA ILE A 84 4.09 7.88 34.05
C ILE A 84 3.32 6.77 33.33
N ILE A 85 2.50 6.00 34.08
CA ILE A 85 1.65 4.95 33.51
C ILE A 85 0.67 5.53 32.50
N SER A 86 0.02 6.64 32.83
CA SER A 86 -0.95 7.31 31.95
C SER A 86 -0.30 7.84 30.67
N VAL A 87 0.88 8.44 30.77
CA VAL A 87 1.67 8.91 29.63
C VAL A 87 2.07 7.76 28.70
N HIS A 88 2.50 6.63 29.28
CA HIS A 88 2.86 5.45 28.52
C HIS A 88 1.64 4.83 27.81
N GLN A 89 0.50 4.76 28.46
CA GLN A 89 -0.75 4.29 27.85
C GLN A 89 -1.18 5.20 26.68
N LEU A 90 -1.08 6.51 26.85
CA LEU A 90 -1.38 7.47 25.81
C LEU A 90 -0.45 7.30 24.59
N TYR A 91 0.83 7.07 24.83
CA TYR A 91 1.82 6.78 23.78
C TYR A 91 1.44 5.53 22.97
N LEU A 92 1.13 4.42 23.65
CA LEU A 92 0.72 3.18 22.98
C LEU A 92 -0.56 3.37 22.16
N THR A 93 -1.55 4.06 22.70
CA THR A 93 -2.79 4.37 21.99
C THR A 93 -2.52 5.17 20.72
N ARG A 94 -1.68 6.20 20.78
CA ARG A 94 -1.33 7.02 19.63
C ARG A 94 -0.59 6.23 18.55
N ILE A 95 0.34 5.35 18.93
CA ILE A 95 1.00 4.45 17.97
C ILE A 95 -0.03 3.53 17.31
N TYR A 96 -0.89 2.92 18.09
CA TYR A 96 -1.93 2.02 17.61
C TYR A 96 -2.83 2.70 16.56
N ASP A 97 -3.30 3.91 16.86
CA ASP A 97 -4.15 4.68 15.95
C ASP A 97 -3.41 5.11 14.67
N ARG A 98 -2.18 5.60 14.81
CA ARG A 98 -1.37 6.08 13.68
C ARG A 98 -0.83 4.95 12.79
N CYS A 99 -0.75 3.71 13.30
CA CYS A 99 -0.37 2.52 12.54
C CYS A 99 -1.54 1.87 11.77
N PHE A 100 -2.69 2.49 11.70
CA PHE A 100 -3.90 1.95 11.05
C PHE A 100 -4.41 0.64 11.69
N LEU A 101 -4.15 0.43 12.98
CA LEU A 101 -4.54 -0.81 13.67
C LEU A 101 -5.96 -0.76 14.20
N HIS A 102 -6.55 0.42 14.31
CA HIS A 102 -7.92 0.58 14.79
C HIS A 102 -8.94 -0.05 13.82
N SER A 103 -10.00 -0.65 14.35
CA SER A 103 -11.03 -1.34 13.57
C SER A 103 -11.75 -0.45 12.56
N SER A 104 -11.90 0.85 12.87
CA SER A 104 -12.55 1.83 11.96
C SER A 104 -11.76 2.09 10.67
N VAL A 105 -10.48 1.74 10.61
CA VAL A 105 -9.60 1.92 9.45
C VAL A 105 -9.12 0.59 8.87
N SER A 106 -9.81 -0.52 9.17
CA SER A 106 -9.46 -1.86 8.68
C SER A 106 -9.35 -1.93 7.17
N THR A 107 -10.30 -1.33 6.44
CA THR A 107 -10.28 -1.28 4.96
C THR A 107 -9.06 -0.53 4.40
N LEU A 108 -8.61 0.53 5.09
CA LEU A 108 -7.38 1.24 4.72
C LEU A 108 -6.16 0.35 4.92
N ARG A 109 -6.09 -0.34 6.06
CA ARG A 109 -5.02 -1.31 6.36
C ARG A 109 -4.99 -2.44 5.34
N GLU A 110 -6.13 -3.02 4.98
CA GLU A 110 -6.24 -4.08 3.98
C GLU A 110 -5.72 -3.62 2.62
N ALA A 111 -6.09 -2.41 2.18
CA ALA A 111 -5.58 -1.86 0.93
C ALA A 111 -4.06 -1.66 0.96
N VAL A 112 -3.48 -1.20 2.07
CA VAL A 112 -2.03 -1.12 2.26
C VAL A 112 -1.39 -2.50 2.15
N LEU A 113 -1.95 -3.50 2.85
CA LEU A 113 -1.44 -4.88 2.83
C LEU A 113 -1.53 -5.49 1.42
N MET A 114 -2.60 -5.21 0.66
CA MET A 114 -2.70 -5.66 -0.73
C MET A 114 -1.57 -5.11 -1.61
N VAL A 115 -1.23 -3.84 -1.48
CA VAL A 115 -0.09 -3.24 -2.22
C VAL A 115 1.23 -3.89 -1.81
N LEU A 116 1.46 -4.09 -0.52
CA LEU A 116 2.67 -4.74 -0.03
C LEU A 116 2.78 -6.20 -0.50
N ASN A 117 1.66 -6.93 -0.56
CA ASN A 117 1.61 -8.30 -1.07
C ASN A 117 1.98 -8.38 -2.56
N ILE A 118 1.54 -7.43 -3.40
CA ILE A 118 2.01 -7.35 -4.80
C ILE A 118 3.53 -7.25 -4.85
N GLY A 119 4.14 -6.43 -3.99
CA GLY A 119 5.60 -6.31 -3.89
C GLY A 119 6.29 -7.63 -3.50
N LEU A 120 5.70 -8.36 -2.55
CA LEU A 120 6.21 -9.68 -2.13
C LEU A 120 6.08 -10.73 -3.23
N GLU A 121 4.98 -10.76 -3.97
CA GLU A 121 4.76 -11.66 -5.10
C GLU A 121 5.74 -11.37 -6.23
N LEU A 122 5.92 -10.09 -6.58
CA LEU A 122 6.93 -9.67 -7.56
C LEU A 122 8.34 -10.11 -7.15
N ARG A 123 8.71 -9.88 -5.88
CA ARG A 123 10.01 -10.32 -5.36
C ARG A 123 10.19 -11.84 -5.45
N ARG A 124 9.17 -12.61 -5.04
CA ARG A 124 9.20 -14.08 -5.12
C ARG A 124 9.41 -14.54 -6.55
N SER A 125 8.70 -13.97 -7.50
CA SER A 125 8.85 -14.30 -8.94
C SER A 125 10.25 -14.02 -9.45
N VAL A 126 10.86 -12.89 -9.04
CA VAL A 126 12.23 -12.55 -9.42
C VAL A 126 13.25 -13.52 -8.80
N VAL A 127 13.10 -13.85 -7.52
CA VAL A 127 14.03 -14.76 -6.80
C VAL A 127 13.93 -16.19 -7.31
N SER A 128 12.72 -16.66 -7.64
CA SER A 128 12.52 -18.01 -8.19
C SER A 128 13.02 -18.18 -9.63
N GLY A 129 13.35 -17.11 -10.33
CA GLY A 129 13.78 -17.14 -11.73
C GLY A 129 12.70 -17.61 -12.71
N LEU A 130 11.45 -17.78 -12.22
CA LEU A 130 10.35 -18.23 -13.07
C LEU A 130 9.86 -17.09 -13.96
N PRO A 131 9.55 -17.37 -15.24
CA PRO A 131 9.02 -16.34 -16.14
C PRO A 131 7.64 -15.89 -15.68
N VAL A 132 7.51 -14.59 -15.40
CA VAL A 132 6.22 -13.98 -15.08
C VAL A 132 5.40 -13.84 -16.35
N HIS A 133 4.18 -14.34 -16.37
CA HIS A 133 3.27 -14.18 -17.50
C HIS A 133 2.81 -12.72 -17.64
N SER A 134 2.64 -12.26 -18.89
CA SER A 134 2.17 -10.89 -19.15
C SER A 134 0.82 -10.57 -18.50
N ARG A 135 -0.10 -11.55 -18.46
CA ARG A 135 -1.40 -11.42 -17.77
C ARG A 135 -1.24 -11.14 -16.28
N THR A 136 -0.30 -11.79 -15.62
CA THR A 136 -0.01 -11.58 -14.20
C THR A 136 0.49 -10.15 -13.93
N VAL A 137 1.36 -9.63 -14.80
CA VAL A 137 1.85 -8.24 -14.69
C VAL A 137 0.69 -7.26 -14.81
N VAL A 138 -0.18 -7.45 -15.80
CA VAL A 138 -1.37 -6.60 -16.00
C VAL A 138 -2.28 -6.64 -14.77
N ALA A 139 -2.55 -7.84 -14.23
CA ALA A 139 -3.38 -8.00 -13.05
C ALA A 139 -2.78 -7.28 -11.82
N TRP A 140 -1.47 -7.36 -11.62
CA TRP A 140 -0.79 -6.64 -10.55
C TRP A 140 -0.86 -5.11 -10.72
N GLU A 141 -0.68 -4.61 -11.94
CA GLU A 141 -0.82 -3.18 -12.22
C GLU A 141 -2.22 -2.67 -11.94
N GLU A 142 -3.25 -3.38 -12.39
CA GLU A 142 -4.64 -3.01 -12.15
C GLU A 142 -4.98 -3.04 -10.65
N LYS A 143 -4.56 -4.09 -9.95
CA LYS A 143 -4.75 -4.22 -8.50
C LYS A 143 -4.05 -3.08 -7.77
N TYR A 144 -2.79 -2.78 -8.14
CA TYR A 144 -2.05 -1.64 -7.58
C TYR A 144 -2.80 -0.32 -7.80
N ARG A 145 -3.21 -0.01 -9.04
CA ARG A 145 -3.92 1.24 -9.38
C ARG A 145 -5.21 1.40 -8.57
N LYS A 146 -6.02 0.35 -8.48
CA LYS A 146 -7.25 0.35 -7.69
C LYS A 146 -6.99 0.65 -6.22
N CYS A 147 -6.03 -0.06 -5.61
CA CYS A 147 -5.65 0.17 -4.22
C CYS A 147 -5.07 1.57 -4.01
N HIS A 148 -4.21 2.04 -4.91
CA HIS A 148 -3.58 3.35 -4.82
C HIS A 148 -4.62 4.49 -4.87
N ILE A 149 -5.55 4.45 -5.83
CA ILE A 149 -6.63 5.45 -5.94
C ILE A 149 -7.52 5.42 -4.70
N PHE A 150 -7.88 4.24 -4.21
CA PHE A 150 -8.66 4.09 -2.99
C PHE A 150 -7.94 4.68 -1.78
N LEU A 151 -6.65 4.36 -1.59
CA LEU A 151 -5.83 4.89 -0.50
C LEU A 151 -5.72 6.42 -0.57
N ALA A 152 -5.39 6.98 -1.72
CA ALA A 152 -5.24 8.41 -1.92
C ALA A 152 -6.54 9.16 -1.62
N SER A 153 -7.68 8.69 -2.15
CA SER A 153 -9.00 9.30 -1.94
C SER A 153 -9.48 9.19 -0.48
N THR A 154 -9.26 8.04 0.15
CA THR A 154 -9.65 7.80 1.54
C THR A 154 -8.82 8.66 2.50
N LEU A 155 -7.49 8.69 2.34
CA LEU A 155 -6.61 9.53 3.15
C LEU A 155 -6.94 11.01 2.98
N GLN A 156 -7.21 11.48 1.74
CA GLN A 156 -7.63 12.85 1.51
C GLN A 156 -8.97 13.16 2.19
N SER A 157 -9.92 12.23 2.17
CA SER A 157 -11.20 12.40 2.86
C SER A 157 -11.02 12.48 4.38
N MET A 158 -10.15 11.63 4.94
CA MET A 158 -9.84 11.63 6.37
C MET A 158 -9.16 12.94 6.80
N THR A 159 -8.20 13.44 6.05
CA THR A 159 -7.52 14.71 6.37
C THR A 159 -8.49 15.91 6.33
N LYS A 160 -9.39 15.95 5.35
CA LYS A 160 -10.37 17.03 5.21
C LYS A 160 -11.49 16.98 6.25
N LYS A 161 -12.07 15.79 6.50
CA LYS A 161 -13.24 15.63 7.37
C LYS A 161 -12.87 15.51 8.85
N MET A 162 -11.84 14.73 9.16
CA MET A 162 -11.47 14.39 10.54
C MET A 162 -10.33 15.26 11.09
N LYS A 163 -9.79 16.18 10.29
CA LYS A 163 -8.65 17.04 10.65
C LYS A 163 -7.48 16.25 11.27
N VAL A 164 -7.06 15.20 10.59
CA VAL A 164 -5.97 14.33 11.02
C VAL A 164 -4.64 14.79 10.40
N PRO A 165 -3.90 15.71 11.05
CA PRO A 165 -2.77 16.40 10.40
C PRO A 165 -1.59 15.49 10.11
N HIS A 166 -1.41 14.39 10.87
CA HIS A 166 -0.31 13.47 10.65
C HIS A 166 -0.42 12.68 9.34
N LEU A 167 -1.65 12.54 8.76
CA LEU A 167 -1.88 11.85 7.49
C LEU A 167 -1.75 12.76 6.26
N GLU A 168 -1.70 14.08 6.44
CA GLU A 168 -1.72 15.04 5.34
C GLU A 168 -0.54 14.84 4.37
N GLY A 169 0.66 14.69 4.89
CA GLY A 169 1.86 14.46 4.06
C GLY A 169 1.75 13.19 3.23
N LEU A 170 1.28 12.08 3.83
CA LEU A 170 1.08 10.82 3.11
C LEU A 170 -0.02 10.95 2.05
N ALA A 171 -1.14 11.60 2.38
CA ALA A 171 -2.25 11.82 1.45
C ALA A 171 -1.81 12.63 0.22
N VAL A 172 -1.09 13.73 0.43
CA VAL A 172 -0.56 14.58 -0.64
C VAL A 172 0.43 13.80 -1.52
N THR A 173 1.35 13.07 -0.90
CA THR A 173 2.35 12.28 -1.62
C THR A 173 1.71 11.23 -2.52
N LEU A 174 0.71 10.49 -2.02
CA LEU A 174 0.03 9.47 -2.81
C LEU A 174 -0.88 10.09 -3.89
N LEU A 175 -1.47 11.25 -3.67
CA LEU A 175 -2.26 11.93 -4.69
C LEU A 175 -1.43 12.38 -5.90
N HIS A 176 -0.21 12.88 -5.65
CA HIS A 176 0.68 13.33 -6.73
C HIS A 176 1.37 12.18 -7.49
N SER A 177 1.41 11.00 -6.92
CA SER A 177 2.05 9.81 -7.52
C SER A 177 1.07 8.88 -8.21
N CYS A 178 -0.14 9.34 -8.51
CA CYS A 178 -1.14 8.48 -9.16
C CYS A 178 -0.61 7.96 -10.50
N PRO A 179 -0.49 6.65 -10.70
CA PRO A 179 -0.03 6.08 -11.96
C PRO A 179 -1.05 6.37 -13.06
N SER A 180 -0.64 7.13 -14.06
CA SER A 180 -1.40 7.42 -15.27
C SER A 180 -1.60 6.16 -16.13
#